data_3411c3b961cba1116cd8a53292a6fa8d
#
_entry.id   3411c3b961cba1116cd8a53292a6fa8d
#
_cell.length_a   1.000
_cell.length_b   1.000
_cell.length_c   1.000
_cell.angle_alpha   90.00
_cell.angle_beta   90.00
_cell.angle_gamma   90.00
#
_symmetry.space_group_name_H-M   'P 1'
#
loop_
_entity.id
_entity.type
_entity.pdbx_description
1 polymer ?
#
loop_
_entity_poly.entity_id
_entity_poly.type
_entity_poly.pdbx_seq_one_letter_code
_entity_poly.pdbx_strand_id
1 'polypeptide(L)'
;MENVSDDGDRDDSDRSGGSGGSSDGSRGSALQTKRKRVVEKVKKEDVRNEKKMKQVAEDLPKDYDSEDLEVEVRNDLKEWDLYFKPSEKIQEKVMLFPNQDNIVVKNINSKLTKDQRKLFRCTCFGYFLDSHPVGFQSQLVHNALHGEVYQKNEKEMWFKFGDENFRFSLAEFAVVSGLLCVGDADLSKYTHRENAFVDRYFCDQTVTVSAVEHRFMYSDFKSDEYAVKMAVLYLVTNCLISSVYSKKVPVEILNIIGVDEYGSFPWGIPVYFC
;
A
#
# COMPACT_ATOMS: atom_id res chain seq x y z
N MET A 1 67.20 20.01 14.60
CA MET A 1 67.11 20.06 16.06
C MET A 1 66.12 18.96 16.43
N GLU A 2 66.58 17.71 16.56
CA GLU A 2 67.12 17.19 17.88
C GLU A 2 66.00 17.17 18.91
N ASN A 3 65.61 16.06 19.58
CA ASN A 3 66.21 14.78 19.96
C ASN A 3 65.05 13.87 20.36
N VAL A 4 64.97 12.60 20.03
CA VAL A 4 65.71 11.42 20.51
C VAL A 4 65.49 11.10 22.02
N SER A 5 65.16 9.86 22.18
CA SER A 5 65.45 8.88 23.30
C SER A 5 64.22 8.55 24.13
N ASP A 6 64.00 7.39 24.65
CA ASP A 6 64.63 6.06 24.52
C ASP A 6 63.96 5.14 25.54
N ASP A 7 63.90 3.88 25.19
CA ASP A 7 63.95 2.68 26.00
C ASP A 7 63.11 2.41 27.26
N GLY A 8 62.67 1.19 27.29
CA GLY A 8 62.35 0.46 28.49
C GLY A 8 61.61 -0.86 28.32
N ASP A 9 62.36 -1.87 27.81
CA ASP A 9 62.02 -3.30 27.95
C ASP A 9 61.75 -3.70 29.39
N ARG A 10 60.84 -4.65 29.59
CA ARG A 10 61.10 -5.89 30.37
C ARG A 10 59.96 -6.89 30.26
N ASP A 11 60.38 -8.07 29.79
CA ASP A 11 59.82 -9.41 29.93
C ASP A 11 59.24 -9.71 31.34
N ASP A 12 58.26 -10.56 31.47
CA ASP A 12 58.38 -11.97 31.74
C ASP A 12 57.07 -12.70 32.00
N SER A 13 56.94 -13.80 31.30
CA SER A 13 56.56 -15.14 31.68
C SER A 13 55.19 -15.48 32.28
N ASP A 14 54.60 -16.42 31.54
CA ASP A 14 53.98 -17.68 31.96
C ASP A 14 52.77 -17.72 32.91
N ARG A 15 51.65 -18.20 32.39
CA ARG A 15 51.11 -19.54 32.66
C ARG A 15 49.76 -19.84 32.02
N SER A 16 49.79 -20.83 31.17
CA SER A 16 48.84 -21.91 30.96
C SER A 16 47.50 -21.92 31.72
N GLY A 17 46.47 -22.27 30.99
CA GLY A 17 45.35 -23.03 31.51
C GLY A 17 44.00 -22.67 30.89
N GLY A 18 43.57 -23.32 29.91
CA GLY A 18 42.57 -24.35 29.88
C GLY A 18 41.11 -23.91 29.72
N SER A 19 40.50 -24.55 28.81
CA SER A 19 39.08 -24.87 28.62
C SER A 19 38.16 -23.78 28.03
N GLY A 20 37.82 -23.89 26.82
CA GLY A 20 36.64 -24.48 26.18
C GLY A 20 35.31 -24.09 26.84
N GLY A 21 34.58 -23.21 26.16
CA GLY A 21 33.21 -22.95 26.57
C GLY A 21 32.45 -22.31 25.38
N SER A 22 31.83 -23.16 24.61
CA SER A 22 30.82 -22.81 23.60
C SER A 22 29.78 -21.84 24.15
N SER A 23 29.69 -20.65 23.60
CA SER A 23 28.60 -19.72 23.90
C SER A 23 27.87 -19.26 22.64
N ASP A 24 27.60 -20.19 21.70
CA ASP A 24 26.87 -19.92 20.47
C ASP A 24 25.39 -20.31 20.53
N GLY A 25 24.91 -20.84 21.66
CA GLY A 25 23.52 -21.31 21.81
C GLY A 25 22.49 -20.25 22.25
N SER A 26 22.93 -19.14 22.87
CA SER A 26 21.97 -18.25 23.55
C SER A 26 21.44 -17.11 22.70
N ARG A 27 22.12 -16.70 21.64
CA ARG A 27 21.64 -15.65 20.73
C ARG A 27 20.52 -16.13 19.79
N GLY A 28 20.56 -17.37 19.33
CA GLY A 28 19.52 -17.97 18.49
C GLY A 28 18.19 -18.14 19.23
N SER A 29 18.23 -18.55 20.50
CA SER A 29 17.06 -18.73 21.34
C SER A 29 16.33 -17.43 21.65
N ALA A 30 17.06 -16.35 21.96
CA ALA A 30 16.47 -15.04 22.24
C ALA A 30 15.79 -14.41 21.02
N LEU A 31 16.35 -14.60 19.83
CA LEU A 31 15.76 -14.14 18.56
C LEU A 31 14.49 -14.93 18.20
N GLN A 32 14.49 -16.25 18.39
CA GLN A 32 13.30 -17.08 18.19
C GLN A 32 12.20 -16.75 19.19
N THR A 33 12.54 -16.47 20.44
CA THR A 33 11.57 -16.08 21.48
C THR A 33 10.97 -14.68 21.18
N LYS A 34 11.79 -13.73 20.71
CA LYS A 34 11.28 -12.42 20.25
C LYS A 34 10.36 -12.56 19.03
N ARG A 35 10.72 -13.39 18.04
CA ARG A 35 9.87 -13.67 16.88
C ARG A 35 8.53 -14.30 17.26
N LYS A 36 8.53 -15.29 18.15
CA LYS A 36 7.30 -15.90 18.67
C LYS A 36 6.40 -14.88 19.39
N ARG A 37 6.97 -14.00 20.21
CA ARG A 37 6.21 -12.94 20.93
C ARG A 37 5.60 -11.90 19.97
N VAL A 38 6.28 -11.55 18.88
CA VAL A 38 5.76 -10.62 17.87
C VAL A 38 4.60 -11.27 17.09
N VAL A 39 4.76 -12.52 16.66
CA VAL A 39 3.69 -13.28 15.99
C VAL A 39 2.46 -13.46 16.89
N GLU A 40 2.67 -13.70 18.18
CA GLU A 40 1.58 -13.81 19.15
C GLU A 40 0.88 -12.47 19.41
N LYS A 41 1.61 -11.35 19.42
CA LYS A 41 1.03 -10.02 19.51
C LYS A 41 0.17 -9.68 18.28
N VAL A 42 0.67 -9.94 17.07
CA VAL A 42 -0.08 -9.71 15.83
C VAL A 42 -1.35 -10.55 15.80
N LYS A 43 -1.26 -11.85 16.13
CA LYS A 43 -2.46 -12.70 16.23
C LYS A 43 -3.47 -12.21 17.27
N LYS A 44 -3.01 -11.66 18.40
CA LYS A 44 -3.90 -11.09 19.44
C LYS A 44 -4.55 -9.79 18.98
N GLU A 45 -3.85 -8.97 18.19
CA GLU A 45 -4.38 -7.74 17.60
C GLU A 45 -5.41 -8.04 16.51
N ASP A 46 -5.15 -9.01 15.62
CA ASP A 46 -6.10 -9.46 14.61
C ASP A 46 -7.38 -10.01 15.24
N VAL A 47 -7.28 -10.86 16.25
CA VAL A 47 -8.44 -11.38 17.00
C VAL A 47 -9.21 -10.26 17.73
N ARG A 48 -8.50 -9.23 18.21
CA ARG A 48 -9.12 -8.08 18.86
C ARG A 48 -9.85 -7.19 17.87
N ASN A 49 -9.29 -7.01 16.66
CA ASN A 49 -9.91 -6.27 15.58
C ASN A 49 -11.11 -7.01 14.99
N GLU A 50 -11.03 -8.33 14.82
CA GLU A 50 -12.19 -9.14 14.44
C GLU A 50 -13.32 -9.08 15.48
N LYS A 51 -12.98 -9.10 16.77
CA LYS A 51 -14.00 -8.96 17.83
C LYS A 51 -14.62 -7.57 17.82
N LYS A 52 -13.83 -6.50 17.59
CA LYS A 52 -14.37 -5.15 17.45
C LYS A 52 -15.27 -5.01 16.22
N MET A 53 -14.88 -5.59 15.08
CA MET A 53 -15.72 -5.59 13.88
C MET A 53 -17.02 -6.37 14.09
N LYS A 54 -16.99 -7.52 14.77
CA LYS A 54 -18.20 -8.26 15.13
C LYS A 54 -19.08 -7.48 16.10
N GLN A 55 -18.51 -6.79 17.08
CA GLN A 55 -19.25 -5.99 18.03
C GLN A 55 -19.90 -4.76 17.36
N VAL A 56 -19.23 -4.12 16.42
CA VAL A 56 -19.80 -3.04 15.60
C VAL A 56 -20.93 -3.57 14.70
N ALA A 57 -20.81 -4.78 14.17
CA ALA A 57 -21.87 -5.42 13.37
C ALA A 57 -23.08 -5.85 14.24
N GLU A 58 -22.86 -6.19 15.51
CA GLU A 58 -23.93 -6.53 16.46
C GLU A 58 -24.64 -5.28 17.04
N ASP A 59 -23.94 -4.14 17.08
CA ASP A 59 -24.48 -2.85 17.55
C ASP A 59 -25.20 -2.06 16.44
N LEU A 60 -25.16 -2.53 15.20
CA LEU A 60 -25.95 -1.95 14.11
C LEU A 60 -27.44 -2.30 14.33
N PRO A 61 -28.37 -1.35 14.10
CA PRO A 61 -29.80 -1.65 14.16
C PRO A 61 -30.11 -2.87 13.30
N LYS A 62 -30.91 -3.80 13.81
CA LYS A 62 -31.26 -5.04 13.10
C LYS A 62 -32.00 -4.81 11.77
N ASP A 63 -32.41 -3.59 11.52
CA ASP A 63 -33.07 -3.13 10.32
C ASP A 63 -32.10 -2.51 9.29
N TYR A 64 -30.76 -2.56 9.57
CA TYR A 64 -29.75 -2.12 8.61
C TYR A 64 -29.40 -3.29 7.70
N ASP A 65 -30.28 -3.58 6.73
CA ASP A 65 -29.96 -4.45 5.61
C ASP A 65 -29.33 -3.62 4.52
N SER A 66 -28.07 -3.89 4.21
CA SER A 66 -27.35 -3.21 3.14
C SER A 66 -27.89 -3.53 1.74
N GLU A 67 -28.78 -4.54 1.65
CA GLU A 67 -29.49 -4.87 0.41
C GLU A 67 -30.71 -3.94 0.18
N ASP A 68 -31.23 -3.29 1.22
CA ASP A 68 -32.34 -2.34 1.14
C ASP A 68 -31.94 -0.91 0.78
N LEU A 69 -30.65 -0.63 0.63
CA LEU A 69 -30.21 0.58 -0.06
C LEU A 69 -30.37 0.38 -1.58
N GLU A 70 -31.60 0.20 -2.04
CA GLU A 70 -31.98 0.61 -3.38
C GLU A 70 -31.71 2.12 -3.45
N VAL A 71 -30.48 2.46 -3.86
CA VAL A 71 -30.22 3.82 -4.35
C VAL A 71 -31.21 4.00 -5.47
N GLU A 72 -32.27 4.75 -5.22
CA GLU A 72 -33.18 5.17 -6.30
C GLU A 72 -32.31 5.87 -7.34
N VAL A 73 -31.89 5.09 -8.33
CA VAL A 73 -31.19 5.63 -9.49
C VAL A 73 -32.16 6.62 -10.11
N ARG A 74 -31.88 7.89 -9.95
CA ARG A 74 -32.74 8.96 -10.48
C ARG A 74 -32.70 8.88 -12.00
N ASN A 75 -33.65 8.16 -12.57
CA ASN A 75 -33.80 7.98 -14.01
C ASN A 75 -34.28 9.27 -14.71
N ASP A 76 -34.50 10.37 -13.98
CA ASP A 76 -35.02 11.65 -14.46
C ASP A 76 -33.96 12.74 -14.66
N LEU A 77 -32.64 12.40 -14.38
CA LEU A 77 -31.57 13.37 -14.51
C LEU A 77 -31.32 13.74 -15.99
N LYS A 78 -31.22 15.04 -16.23
CA LYS A 78 -30.78 15.62 -17.50
C LYS A 78 -29.31 15.97 -17.44
N GLU A 79 -28.65 16.02 -18.60
CA GLU A 79 -27.27 16.50 -18.65
C GLU A 79 -27.14 17.84 -17.92
N TRP A 80 -26.11 17.96 -17.10
CA TRP A 80 -25.78 19.09 -16.22
C TRP A 80 -26.64 19.24 -14.96
N ASP A 81 -27.58 18.34 -14.70
CA ASP A 81 -28.24 18.30 -13.40
C ASP A 81 -27.25 17.78 -12.33
N LEU A 82 -27.31 18.35 -11.15
CA LEU A 82 -26.56 17.86 -10.00
C LEU A 82 -27.08 16.49 -9.56
N TYR A 83 -26.19 15.53 -9.31
CA TYR A 83 -26.57 14.26 -8.71
C TYR A 83 -27.25 14.44 -7.36
N PHE A 84 -26.76 15.38 -6.54
CA PHE A 84 -27.34 15.72 -5.24
C PHE A 84 -28.04 17.08 -5.31
N LYS A 85 -29.32 17.13 -4.92
CA LYS A 85 -30.01 18.41 -4.81
C LYS A 85 -29.38 19.27 -3.70
N PRO A 86 -29.42 20.60 -3.81
CA PRO A 86 -28.92 21.49 -2.74
C PRO A 86 -29.58 21.24 -1.38
N SER A 87 -30.83 20.73 -1.37
CA SER A 87 -31.56 20.35 -0.15
C SER A 87 -31.07 19.05 0.49
N GLU A 88 -30.38 18.20 -0.27
CA GLU A 88 -29.85 16.91 0.17
C GLU A 88 -28.41 17.03 0.68
N LYS A 89 -27.85 18.24 0.65
CA LYS A 89 -26.50 18.50 1.18
C LYS A 89 -26.46 18.19 2.66
N ILE A 90 -25.69 17.18 3.01
CA ILE A 90 -25.40 16.84 4.39
C ILE A 90 -24.63 18.02 5.00
N GLN A 91 -25.28 18.77 5.87
CA GLN A 91 -24.66 19.92 6.55
C GLN A 91 -23.74 19.49 7.71
N GLU A 92 -23.66 18.21 7.98
CA GLU A 92 -22.84 17.70 9.05
C GLU A 92 -21.35 17.93 8.75
N LYS A 93 -20.64 18.40 9.74
CA LYS A 93 -19.18 18.48 9.70
C LYS A 93 -18.65 17.05 9.59
N VAL A 94 -18.37 16.62 8.39
CA VAL A 94 -17.68 15.35 8.17
C VAL A 94 -16.28 15.52 8.76
N MET A 95 -16.13 15.11 10.02
CA MET A 95 -14.82 15.02 10.67
C MET A 95 -14.14 13.75 10.13
N LEU A 96 -13.47 13.90 9.02
CA LEU A 96 -12.56 12.88 8.52
C LEU A 96 -11.23 13.10 9.23
N PHE A 97 -10.70 12.02 9.79
CA PHE A 97 -9.49 12.04 10.59
C PHE A 97 -8.33 12.67 9.80
N PRO A 98 -7.78 13.80 10.24
CA PRO A 98 -6.55 14.32 9.67
C PRO A 98 -5.42 13.38 10.12
N ASN A 99 -4.53 13.04 9.25
CA ASN A 99 -3.30 12.24 9.45
C ASN A 99 -3.39 10.73 9.13
N GLN A 100 -3.87 10.39 7.96
CA GLN A 100 -3.25 9.26 7.29
C GLN A 100 -2.05 9.81 6.49
N ASP A 101 -0.95 10.06 7.19
CA ASP A 101 0.36 10.10 6.55
C ASP A 101 0.45 8.90 5.61
N ASN A 102 0.96 9.11 4.41
CA ASN A 102 1.14 8.00 3.47
C ASN A 102 2.16 7.00 4.05
N ILE A 103 1.66 6.14 4.96
CA ILE A 103 2.47 5.18 5.70
C ILE A 103 3.18 4.21 4.75
N VAL A 104 2.57 3.92 3.59
CA VAL A 104 3.13 3.03 2.60
C VAL A 104 4.43 3.60 2.04
N VAL A 105 4.42 4.86 1.63
CA VAL A 105 5.61 5.54 1.11
C VAL A 105 6.68 5.69 2.20
N LYS A 106 6.28 6.00 3.44
CA LYS A 106 7.21 6.05 4.57
C LYS A 106 7.88 4.68 4.81
N ASN A 107 7.10 3.60 4.79
CA ASN A 107 7.60 2.25 4.96
C ASN A 107 8.58 1.86 3.84
N ILE A 108 8.24 2.17 2.58
CA ILE A 108 9.13 1.91 1.44
C ILE A 108 10.45 2.67 1.61
N ASN A 109 10.39 3.96 1.94
CA ASN A 109 11.57 4.78 2.13
C ASN A 109 12.45 4.31 3.31
N SER A 110 11.86 3.75 4.36
CA SER A 110 12.59 3.27 5.53
C SER A 110 13.17 1.87 5.34
N LYS A 111 12.48 0.99 4.60
CA LYS A 111 12.86 -0.41 4.42
C LYS A 111 13.90 -0.61 3.33
N LEU A 112 13.78 0.10 2.21
CA LEU A 112 14.69 -0.04 1.09
C LEU A 112 16.05 0.62 1.38
N THR A 113 17.12 -0.03 0.94
CA THR A 113 18.48 0.55 0.93
C THR A 113 18.56 1.73 -0.04
N LYS A 114 19.66 2.48 -0.01
CA LYS A 114 19.88 3.59 -0.94
C LYS A 114 19.87 3.15 -2.40
N ASP A 115 20.45 1.99 -2.70
CA ASP A 115 20.53 1.49 -4.07
C ASP A 115 19.19 0.89 -4.53
N GLN A 116 18.47 0.18 -3.65
CA GLN A 116 17.11 -0.28 -3.91
C GLN A 116 16.15 0.88 -4.17
N ARG A 117 16.26 2.00 -3.42
CA ARG A 117 15.46 3.21 -3.70
C ARG A 117 15.78 3.84 -5.04
N LYS A 118 17.06 3.82 -5.49
CA LYS A 118 17.40 4.27 -6.85
C LYS A 118 16.74 3.41 -7.91
N LEU A 119 16.78 2.08 -7.73
CA LEU A 119 16.11 1.14 -8.63
C LEU A 119 14.59 1.36 -8.62
N PHE A 120 13.98 1.54 -7.45
CA PHE A 120 12.55 1.82 -7.35
C PHE A 120 12.18 3.14 -8.07
N ARG A 121 13.01 4.19 -7.96
CA ARG A 121 12.80 5.45 -8.69
C ARG A 121 12.85 5.31 -10.21
N CYS A 122 13.50 4.27 -10.72
CA CYS A 122 13.51 3.95 -12.15
C CYS A 122 12.23 3.24 -12.61
N THR A 123 11.36 2.82 -11.69
CA THR A 123 10.07 2.21 -12.04
C THR A 123 9.02 3.28 -12.36
N CYS A 124 7.89 2.85 -12.94
CA CYS A 124 6.74 3.72 -13.18
C CYS A 124 6.12 4.31 -11.90
N PHE A 125 6.51 3.78 -10.73
CA PHE A 125 6.04 4.24 -9.41
C PHE A 125 7.06 5.11 -8.67
N GLY A 126 8.21 5.39 -9.26
CA GLY A 126 9.31 6.12 -8.62
C GLY A 126 8.92 7.48 -8.08
N TYR A 127 8.06 8.16 -8.79
CA TYR A 127 7.52 9.47 -8.44
C TYR A 127 6.80 9.48 -7.07
N PHE A 128 6.15 8.37 -6.68
CA PHE A 128 5.45 8.29 -5.40
C PHE A 128 6.39 8.41 -4.18
N LEU A 129 7.67 8.05 -4.33
CA LEU A 129 8.64 8.19 -3.23
C LEU A 129 8.98 9.64 -2.91
N ASP A 130 8.86 10.51 -3.89
CA ASP A 130 9.22 11.92 -3.81
C ASP A 130 7.98 12.83 -3.66
N SER A 131 6.78 12.22 -3.65
CA SER A 131 5.53 12.94 -3.42
C SER A 131 5.48 13.49 -1.99
N HIS A 132 5.05 14.74 -1.86
CA HIS A 132 4.84 15.35 -0.55
C HIS A 132 3.68 14.66 0.16
N PRO A 133 3.77 14.44 1.46
CA PRO A 133 2.65 13.91 2.22
C PRO A 133 1.50 14.93 2.17
N VAL A 134 0.48 14.59 1.42
CA VAL A 134 -0.76 15.38 1.38
C VAL A 134 -1.78 14.66 2.25
N GLY A 135 -2.26 15.34 3.29
CA GLY A 135 -3.36 14.82 4.08
C GLY A 135 -4.62 14.73 3.24
N PHE A 136 -5.43 13.69 3.47
CA PHE A 136 -6.71 13.53 2.78
C PHE A 136 -7.63 14.73 3.06
N GLN A 137 -7.98 15.46 2.00
CA GLN A 137 -8.80 16.66 2.05
C GLN A 137 -10.28 16.29 1.95
N SER A 138 -10.82 15.78 3.04
CA SER A 138 -12.19 15.27 3.10
C SER A 138 -13.26 16.29 2.73
N GLN A 139 -13.09 17.54 3.14
CA GLN A 139 -14.04 18.61 2.80
C GLN A 139 -14.02 18.91 1.30
N LEU A 140 -12.84 18.85 0.67
CA LEU A 140 -12.69 19.03 -0.76
C LEU A 140 -13.41 17.90 -1.54
N VAL A 141 -13.16 16.66 -1.13
CA VAL A 141 -13.82 15.48 -1.73
C VAL A 141 -15.34 15.56 -1.54
N HIS A 142 -15.80 15.89 -0.32
CA HIS A 142 -17.22 16.05 -0.05
C HIS A 142 -17.86 17.14 -0.93
N ASN A 143 -17.20 18.29 -1.05
CA ASN A 143 -17.68 19.38 -1.90
C ASN A 143 -17.66 18.99 -3.39
N ALA A 144 -16.66 18.24 -3.82
CA ALA A 144 -16.60 17.73 -5.20
C ALA A 144 -17.77 16.79 -5.48
N LEU A 145 -18.03 15.81 -4.62
CA LEU A 145 -19.18 14.89 -4.78
C LEU A 145 -20.51 15.64 -4.82
N HIS A 146 -20.69 16.68 -4.01
CA HIS A 146 -21.90 17.51 -4.08
C HIS A 146 -21.97 18.43 -5.29
N GLY A 147 -20.87 18.64 -5.96
CA GLY A 147 -20.77 19.42 -7.19
C GLY A 147 -20.85 18.56 -8.44
N GLU A 148 -20.88 17.23 -8.31
CA GLU A 148 -20.92 16.34 -9.44
C GLU A 148 -22.24 16.48 -10.22
N VAL A 149 -22.12 16.56 -11.55
CA VAL A 149 -23.25 16.72 -12.48
C VAL A 149 -23.35 15.51 -13.39
N TYR A 150 -24.58 15.14 -13.70
CA TYR A 150 -24.87 14.02 -14.57
C TYR A 150 -24.39 14.29 -16.01
N GLN A 151 -23.70 13.32 -16.57
CA GLN A 151 -23.28 13.28 -17.97
C GLN A 151 -23.58 11.92 -18.59
N LYS A 152 -23.95 11.91 -19.86
CA LYS A 152 -24.14 10.66 -20.60
C LYS A 152 -22.86 9.88 -20.83
N ASN A 153 -21.73 10.58 -20.85
CA ASN A 153 -20.42 9.96 -20.97
C ASN A 153 -19.92 9.50 -19.59
N GLU A 154 -20.21 8.27 -19.23
CA GLU A 154 -19.79 7.65 -17.96
C GLU A 154 -18.26 7.53 -17.78
N LYS A 155 -17.49 7.80 -18.85
CA LYS A 155 -16.02 7.78 -18.78
C LYS A 155 -15.42 9.08 -18.26
N GLU A 156 -16.24 10.07 -17.99
CA GLU A 156 -15.82 11.38 -17.52
C GLU A 156 -16.66 11.79 -16.32
N MET A 157 -16.03 12.37 -15.34
CA MET A 157 -16.69 13.04 -14.23
C MET A 157 -16.71 14.54 -14.49
N TRP A 158 -17.82 15.18 -14.20
CA TRP A 158 -17.97 16.62 -14.33
C TRP A 158 -18.48 17.21 -13.03
N PHE A 159 -17.88 18.31 -12.64
CA PHE A 159 -18.16 19.00 -11.40
C PHE A 159 -18.51 20.45 -11.66
N LYS A 160 -19.57 20.93 -10.99
CA LYS A 160 -19.99 22.34 -11.03
C LYS A 160 -19.60 23.05 -9.77
N PHE A 161 -18.76 24.08 -9.90
CA PHE A 161 -18.38 24.97 -8.81
C PHE A 161 -18.73 26.41 -9.19
N GLY A 162 -19.74 26.97 -8.53
CA GLY A 162 -20.31 28.24 -8.93
C GLY A 162 -20.94 28.16 -10.32
N ASP A 163 -20.50 29.00 -11.23
CA ASP A 163 -21.01 29.05 -12.62
C ASP A 163 -20.11 28.29 -13.61
N GLU A 164 -19.03 27.66 -13.12
CA GLU A 164 -18.07 26.95 -13.96
C GLU A 164 -18.17 25.43 -13.82
N ASN A 165 -17.92 24.73 -14.93
CA ASN A 165 -17.90 23.29 -15.00
C ASN A 165 -16.47 22.80 -15.22
N PHE A 166 -16.06 21.82 -14.41
CA PHE A 166 -14.72 21.21 -14.43
C PHE A 166 -14.85 19.75 -14.85
N ARG A 167 -14.07 19.36 -15.84
CA ARG A 167 -13.97 17.98 -16.27
C ARG A 167 -12.85 17.27 -15.53
N PHE A 168 -13.09 16.01 -15.19
CA PHE A 168 -12.07 15.08 -14.74
C PHE A 168 -12.24 13.76 -15.48
N SER A 169 -11.35 13.51 -16.42
CA SER A 169 -11.30 12.30 -17.24
C SER A 169 -10.03 11.52 -16.99
N LEU A 170 -9.89 10.37 -17.66
CA LEU A 170 -8.67 9.58 -17.63
C LEU A 170 -7.42 10.39 -18.03
N ALA A 171 -7.59 11.43 -18.87
CA ALA A 171 -6.48 12.28 -19.28
C ALA A 171 -5.98 13.16 -18.14
N GLU A 172 -6.89 13.83 -17.42
CA GLU A 172 -6.54 14.62 -16.24
C GLU A 172 -5.97 13.72 -15.13
N PHE A 173 -6.56 12.51 -14.96
CA PHE A 173 -6.05 11.52 -14.02
C PHE A 173 -4.61 11.11 -14.35
N ALA A 174 -4.29 10.87 -15.63
CA ALA A 174 -2.94 10.52 -16.07
C ALA A 174 -1.92 11.63 -15.72
N VAL A 175 -2.30 12.89 -15.94
CA VAL A 175 -1.43 14.04 -15.62
C VAL A 175 -1.20 14.17 -14.11
N VAL A 176 -2.24 13.99 -13.31
CA VAL A 176 -2.15 14.15 -11.84
C VAL A 176 -1.45 12.97 -11.19
N SER A 177 -1.76 11.75 -11.63
CA SER A 177 -1.21 10.52 -11.01
C SER A 177 0.16 10.11 -11.55
N GLY A 178 0.53 10.56 -12.76
CA GLY A 178 1.73 10.11 -13.46
C GLY A 178 1.66 8.64 -13.92
N LEU A 179 0.50 7.98 -13.78
CA LEU A 179 0.32 6.58 -14.17
C LEU A 179 0.07 6.47 -15.67
N LEU A 180 0.53 5.36 -16.26
CA LEU A 180 0.23 5.03 -17.65
C LEU A 180 -1.27 4.72 -17.78
N CYS A 181 -1.95 5.48 -18.65
CA CYS A 181 -3.39 5.39 -18.90
C CYS A 181 -3.72 5.01 -20.36
N VAL A 182 -2.73 4.51 -21.09
CA VAL A 182 -2.87 4.10 -22.49
C VAL A 182 -2.27 2.70 -22.65
N GLY A 183 -2.98 1.81 -23.31
CA GLY A 183 -2.55 0.44 -23.55
C GLY A 183 -3.64 -0.57 -23.26
N ASP A 184 -3.23 -1.82 -23.24
CA ASP A 184 -4.13 -2.94 -22.97
C ASP A 184 -4.11 -3.29 -21.49
N ALA A 185 -5.21 -3.03 -20.81
CA ALA A 185 -5.41 -3.32 -19.38
C ALA A 185 -6.08 -4.68 -19.12
N ASP A 186 -6.13 -5.56 -20.13
CA ASP A 186 -6.74 -6.89 -19.97
C ASP A 186 -5.92 -7.77 -19.03
N LEU A 187 -6.46 -7.98 -17.85
CA LEU A 187 -5.87 -8.80 -16.80
C LEU A 187 -5.90 -10.29 -17.12
N SER A 188 -6.79 -10.76 -18.01
CA SER A 188 -6.95 -12.18 -18.34
C SER A 188 -5.65 -12.82 -18.88
N LYS A 189 -4.79 -12.02 -19.49
CA LYS A 189 -3.47 -12.44 -20.01
C LYS A 189 -2.51 -12.92 -18.92
N TYR A 190 -2.79 -12.56 -17.69
CA TYR A 190 -1.92 -12.82 -16.54
C TYR A 190 -2.47 -13.90 -15.59
N THR A 191 -3.62 -14.49 -15.89
CA THR A 191 -4.27 -15.48 -15.01
C THR A 191 -3.43 -16.76 -14.83
N HIS A 192 -2.76 -17.21 -15.90
CA HIS A 192 -2.03 -18.49 -15.92
C HIS A 192 -0.55 -18.28 -16.26
N ARG A 193 0.20 -17.67 -15.36
CA ARG A 193 1.64 -17.45 -15.52
C ARG A 193 2.40 -18.10 -14.37
N GLU A 194 3.48 -18.82 -14.67
CA GLU A 194 4.44 -19.24 -13.65
C GLU A 194 5.08 -18.01 -13.01
N ASN A 195 5.16 -18.02 -11.69
CA ASN A 195 5.60 -16.85 -10.94
C ASN A 195 6.56 -17.22 -9.82
N ALA A 196 7.84 -17.37 -10.17
CA ALA A 196 8.90 -17.70 -9.22
C ALA A 196 9.04 -16.67 -8.06
N PHE A 197 8.59 -15.43 -8.25
CA PHE A 197 8.56 -14.44 -7.20
C PHE A 197 7.48 -14.78 -6.16
N VAL A 198 6.28 -15.16 -6.61
CA VAL A 198 5.18 -15.58 -5.71
C VAL A 198 5.53 -16.88 -5.00
N ASP A 199 6.03 -17.86 -5.73
CA ASP A 199 6.42 -19.17 -5.16
C ASP A 199 7.47 -19.01 -4.07
N ARG A 200 8.42 -18.11 -4.27
CA ARG A 200 9.48 -17.86 -3.29
C ARG A 200 8.99 -17.22 -2.00
N TYR A 201 8.09 -16.26 -2.08
CA TYR A 201 7.72 -15.44 -0.92
C TYR A 201 6.40 -15.83 -0.30
N PHE A 202 5.51 -16.51 -1.02
CA PHE A 202 4.17 -16.81 -0.57
C PHE A 202 3.82 -18.31 -0.51
N CYS A 203 4.64 -19.21 -1.09
CA CYS A 203 4.56 -20.67 -0.90
C CYS A 203 3.12 -21.20 -1.02
N ASP A 204 2.51 -21.17 -2.19
CA ASP A 204 1.16 -21.71 -2.48
C ASP A 204 0.02 -21.21 -1.57
N GLN A 205 0.24 -20.16 -0.79
CA GLN A 205 -0.78 -19.56 0.03
C GLN A 205 -1.57 -18.51 -0.75
N THR A 206 -2.85 -18.38 -0.45
CA THR A 206 -3.62 -17.24 -0.92
C THR A 206 -2.95 -15.95 -0.44
N VAL A 207 -2.49 -15.13 -1.37
CA VAL A 207 -1.81 -13.87 -1.05
C VAL A 207 -2.85 -12.83 -0.63
N THR A 208 -2.69 -12.30 0.57
CA THR A 208 -3.51 -11.21 1.09
C THR A 208 -2.71 -9.92 1.19
N VAL A 209 -3.40 -8.78 1.23
CA VAL A 209 -2.75 -7.47 1.42
C VAL A 209 -1.88 -7.45 2.68
N SER A 210 -2.40 -8.00 3.78
CA SER A 210 -1.64 -8.12 5.04
C SER A 210 -0.42 -9.05 4.91
N ALA A 211 -0.51 -10.11 4.09
CA ALA A 211 0.63 -10.98 3.84
C ALA A 211 1.72 -10.27 3.04
N VAL A 212 1.33 -9.45 2.05
CA VAL A 212 2.28 -8.61 1.29
C VAL A 212 2.97 -7.62 2.21
N GLU A 213 2.23 -6.88 3.02
CA GLU A 213 2.79 -5.94 3.99
C GLU A 213 3.78 -6.63 4.94
N HIS A 214 3.36 -7.76 5.53
CA HIS A 214 4.21 -8.52 6.44
C HIS A 214 5.50 -8.99 5.73
N ARG A 215 5.40 -9.50 4.51
CA ARG A 215 6.58 -9.92 3.73
C ARG A 215 7.48 -8.76 3.40
N PHE A 216 6.92 -7.63 2.98
CA PHE A 216 7.71 -6.44 2.71
C PHE A 216 8.48 -5.97 3.95
N MET A 217 7.82 -5.87 5.09
CA MET A 217 8.41 -5.32 6.31
C MET A 217 9.43 -6.24 6.98
N TYR A 218 9.24 -7.56 6.94
CA TYR A 218 9.99 -8.50 7.78
C TYR A 218 10.85 -9.50 7.01
N SER A 219 10.81 -9.53 5.67
CA SER A 219 11.69 -10.40 4.90
C SER A 219 13.05 -9.74 4.63
N ASP A 220 14.07 -10.58 4.58
CA ASP A 220 15.38 -10.22 4.04
C ASP A 220 15.39 -10.60 2.55
N PHE A 221 15.59 -9.63 1.69
CA PHE A 221 15.59 -9.85 0.24
C PHE A 221 16.97 -10.29 -0.23
N LYS A 222 17.01 -11.37 -1.01
CA LYS A 222 18.27 -11.91 -1.55
C LYS A 222 18.85 -11.09 -2.69
N SER A 223 18.00 -10.29 -3.37
CA SER A 223 18.43 -9.40 -4.45
C SER A 223 17.66 -8.08 -4.38
N ASP A 224 18.29 -7.03 -4.89
CA ASP A 224 17.68 -5.70 -4.95
C ASP A 224 16.46 -5.68 -5.86
N GLU A 225 16.46 -6.51 -6.92
CA GLU A 225 15.32 -6.69 -7.82
C GLU A 225 14.08 -7.21 -7.07
N TYR A 226 14.23 -8.27 -6.27
CA TYR A 226 13.12 -8.79 -5.46
C TYR A 226 12.65 -7.82 -4.38
N ALA A 227 13.55 -7.02 -3.81
CA ALA A 227 13.18 -5.96 -2.89
C ALA A 227 12.30 -4.91 -3.57
N VAL A 228 12.66 -4.51 -4.79
CA VAL A 228 11.89 -3.55 -5.59
C VAL A 228 10.55 -4.14 -6.01
N LYS A 229 10.50 -5.38 -6.51
CA LYS A 229 9.23 -6.06 -6.84
C LYS A 229 8.28 -6.13 -5.64
N MET A 230 8.81 -6.47 -4.46
CA MET A 230 7.98 -6.53 -3.24
C MET A 230 7.51 -5.14 -2.81
N ALA A 231 8.34 -4.10 -2.96
CA ALA A 231 7.95 -2.73 -2.70
C ALA A 231 6.87 -2.23 -3.68
N VAL A 232 6.98 -2.59 -4.97
CA VAL A 232 5.95 -2.31 -5.98
C VAL A 232 4.65 -3.02 -5.61
N LEU A 233 4.70 -4.32 -5.28
CA LEU A 233 3.53 -5.07 -4.87
C LEU A 233 2.87 -4.44 -3.64
N TYR A 234 3.67 -4.04 -2.64
CA TYR A 234 3.18 -3.39 -1.43
C TYR A 234 2.50 -2.05 -1.74
N LEU A 235 3.07 -1.22 -2.61
CA LEU A 235 2.47 0.04 -3.04
C LEU A 235 1.18 -0.19 -3.81
N VAL A 236 1.18 -1.08 -4.80
CA VAL A 236 0.02 -1.35 -5.64
C VAL A 236 -1.16 -1.84 -4.81
N THR A 237 -0.93 -2.80 -3.92
CA THR A 237 -2.01 -3.43 -3.12
C THR A 237 -2.55 -2.55 -2.00
N ASN A 238 -1.78 -1.56 -1.54
CA ASN A 238 -2.20 -0.69 -0.43
C ASN A 238 -2.61 0.72 -0.86
N CYS A 239 -2.21 1.15 -2.07
CA CYS A 239 -2.50 2.51 -2.54
C CYS A 239 -3.33 2.57 -3.82
N LEU A 240 -3.13 1.63 -4.75
CA LEU A 240 -3.72 1.75 -6.09
C LEU A 240 -4.95 0.86 -6.26
N ILE A 241 -4.89 -0.37 -5.78
CA ILE A 241 -5.96 -1.36 -5.95
C ILE A 241 -6.41 -1.83 -4.57
N SER A 242 -6.85 -0.88 -3.75
CA SER A 242 -7.35 -1.16 -2.42
C SER A 242 -8.85 -1.45 -2.49
N SER A 243 -9.23 -2.72 -2.37
CA SER A 243 -10.64 -3.07 -2.23
C SER A 243 -10.99 -3.21 -0.74
N VAL A 244 -12.00 -2.49 -0.32
CA VAL A 244 -12.56 -2.59 1.05
C VAL A 244 -13.10 -3.99 1.32
N TYR A 245 -13.59 -4.67 0.29
CA TYR A 245 -14.29 -5.96 0.39
C TYR A 245 -13.38 -7.16 0.17
N SER A 246 -12.25 -7.03 -0.49
CA SER A 246 -11.34 -8.14 -0.77
C SER A 246 -9.98 -7.95 -0.11
N LYS A 247 -9.69 -8.82 0.86
CA LYS A 247 -8.34 -8.90 1.45
C LYS A 247 -7.37 -9.70 0.58
N LYS A 248 -7.85 -10.33 -0.49
CA LYS A 248 -7.04 -11.16 -1.39
C LYS A 248 -6.49 -10.31 -2.51
N VAL A 249 -5.22 -10.51 -2.82
CA VAL A 249 -4.59 -9.90 -3.99
C VAL A 249 -4.93 -10.73 -5.23
N PRO A 250 -5.46 -10.11 -6.30
CA PRO A 250 -5.70 -10.82 -7.56
C PRO A 250 -4.43 -11.47 -8.10
N VAL A 251 -4.55 -12.71 -8.60
CA VAL A 251 -3.40 -13.46 -9.14
C VAL A 251 -2.76 -12.74 -10.33
N GLU A 252 -3.56 -12.05 -11.10
CA GLU A 252 -3.13 -11.27 -12.26
C GLU A 252 -2.15 -10.16 -11.85
N ILE A 253 -2.42 -9.47 -10.76
CA ILE A 253 -1.55 -8.42 -10.21
C ILE A 253 -0.22 -9.03 -9.74
N LEU A 254 -0.28 -10.17 -9.07
CA LEU A 254 0.93 -10.89 -8.64
C LEU A 254 1.77 -11.28 -9.85
N ASN A 255 1.14 -11.73 -10.93
CA ASN A 255 1.81 -12.19 -12.13
C ASN A 255 2.40 -11.03 -12.94
N ILE A 256 1.70 -9.91 -13.10
CA ILE A 256 2.24 -8.70 -13.72
C ILE A 256 3.56 -8.27 -13.05
N ILE A 257 3.59 -8.30 -11.72
CA ILE A 257 4.77 -7.89 -10.96
C ILE A 257 5.86 -8.96 -11.04
N GLY A 258 5.49 -10.24 -10.96
CA GLY A 258 6.43 -11.36 -11.01
C GLY A 258 7.21 -11.43 -12.31
N VAL A 259 6.55 -11.18 -13.44
CA VAL A 259 7.15 -11.24 -14.79
C VAL A 259 7.76 -9.91 -15.28
N ASP A 260 7.86 -8.89 -14.41
CA ASP A 260 8.43 -7.56 -14.70
C ASP A 260 7.65 -6.73 -15.73
N GLU A 261 6.41 -7.08 -16.03
CA GLU A 261 5.58 -6.31 -16.95
C GLU A 261 4.90 -5.09 -16.31
N TYR A 262 5.10 -4.88 -15.00
CA TYR A 262 4.49 -3.78 -14.26
C TYR A 262 4.91 -2.38 -14.75
N GLY A 263 6.07 -2.26 -15.40
CA GLY A 263 6.53 -0.99 -15.97
C GLY A 263 5.77 -0.56 -17.23
N SER A 264 5.21 -1.49 -17.97
CA SER A 264 4.47 -1.27 -19.22
C SER A 264 2.95 -1.42 -19.07
N PHE A 265 2.49 -1.95 -17.94
CA PHE A 265 1.07 -2.13 -17.68
C PHE A 265 0.38 -0.78 -17.42
N PRO A 266 -0.78 -0.52 -18.03
CA PRO A 266 -1.49 0.78 -17.92
C PRO A 266 -2.27 0.89 -16.59
N TRP A 267 -1.56 1.02 -15.49
CA TRP A 267 -2.13 1.07 -14.13
C TRP A 267 -3.20 2.14 -13.93
N GLY A 268 -3.12 3.22 -14.68
CA GLY A 268 -4.10 4.29 -14.55
C GLY A 268 -5.50 3.88 -15.01
N ILE A 269 -5.64 2.92 -15.92
CA ILE A 269 -6.94 2.45 -16.40
C ILE A 269 -7.72 1.73 -15.28
N PRO A 270 -7.20 0.62 -14.69
CA PRO A 270 -7.93 -0.05 -13.63
C PRO A 270 -8.12 0.81 -12.37
N VAL A 271 -7.18 1.72 -12.06
CA VAL A 271 -7.30 2.60 -10.90
C VAL A 271 -8.38 3.68 -11.11
N TYR A 272 -8.55 4.18 -12.33
CA TYR A 272 -9.54 5.21 -12.64
C TYR A 272 -10.97 4.65 -12.67
N PHE A 273 -11.14 3.39 -13.10
CA PHE A 273 -12.45 2.74 -13.23
C PHE A 273 -12.79 1.80 -12.04
N CYS A 274 -11.98 1.75 -10.98
CA CYS A 274 -12.31 1.12 -9.71
C CYS A 274 -13.19 2.03 -8.86
#